data_36e52fb965255acb845c64cc44278776
#
_entry.id   36e52fb965255acb845c64cc44278776
#
_cell.length_a   1.000
_cell.length_b   1.000
_cell.length_c   1.000
_cell.angle_alpha   90.00
_cell.angle_beta   90.00
_cell.angle_gamma   90.00
#
_symmetry.space_group_name_H-M   'P 1'
#
loop_
_entity.id
_entity.type
_entity.pdbx_description
1 polymer ?
#
loop_
_entity_poly.entity_id
_entity_poly.type
_entity_poly.pdbx_seq_one_letter_code
_entity_poly.pdbx_strand_id
1 'polypeptide(L)'
;MDNHESYQTLEEAFAATFIKELIPGILHNFANPLNGIMGRTKLLQRRIEENFKKLKEIYPDAAAEMMEEMQRIKKDIRSVSQESESFHDIFKDVAAKFYALAAKGEDNVNISQLINSEMRFFDFNLDLKHDIKKNIRLDNDAPDFRGSTAELSMAFWALIRFAMLRALGSKMKEFSITTEHDNKYVSVFIKNSGDALPAASIDVLMERIDSGSREMTNSVIDRGVLNALLILNKYNARINMFSEESFSTISIGIPYRNERPKRK
;
A
#
# COMPACT_ATOMS: atom_id res chain seq x y z
N MET A 1 -5.56 38.18 6.67
CA MET A 1 -5.15 36.79 6.47
C MET A 1 -5.26 36.08 7.80
N ASP A 2 -6.12 35.09 7.89
CA ASP A 2 -6.40 34.44 9.17
C ASP A 2 -5.21 33.54 9.54
N ASN A 3 -4.77 33.60 10.80
CA ASN A 3 -3.63 32.80 11.30
C ASN A 3 -3.81 31.29 11.00
N HIS A 4 -5.04 30.84 10.85
CA HIS A 4 -5.38 29.46 10.54
C HIS A 4 -5.02 29.07 9.08
N GLU A 5 -5.32 29.95 8.13
CA GLU A 5 -4.99 29.75 6.70
C GLU A 5 -3.48 29.73 6.47
N SER A 6 -2.75 30.62 7.19
CA SER A 6 -1.28 30.66 7.14
C SER A 6 -0.65 29.38 7.71
N TYR A 7 -1.21 28.83 8.79
CA TYR A 7 -0.74 27.58 9.38
C TYR A 7 -0.98 26.38 8.46
N GLN A 8 -2.17 26.24 7.87
CA GLN A 8 -2.47 25.19 6.91
C GLN A 8 -1.52 25.21 5.70
N THR A 9 -1.24 26.38 5.16
CA THR A 9 -0.28 26.52 4.04
C THR A 9 1.14 26.03 4.43
N LEU A 10 1.59 26.37 5.64
CA LEU A 10 2.89 25.92 6.15
C LEU A 10 2.92 24.40 6.41
N GLU A 11 1.83 23.85 6.91
CA GLU A 11 1.68 22.40 7.14
C GLU A 11 1.73 21.61 5.84
N GLU A 12 1.03 22.07 4.80
CA GLU A 12 1.06 21.48 3.46
C GLU A 12 2.46 21.56 2.83
N ALA A 13 3.14 22.73 2.96
CA ALA A 13 4.50 22.92 2.48
C ALA A 13 5.49 22.00 3.22
N PHE A 14 5.35 21.89 4.54
CA PHE A 14 6.17 20.98 5.36
C PHE A 14 5.94 19.51 4.98
N ALA A 15 4.67 19.08 4.83
CA ALA A 15 4.34 17.73 4.42
C ALA A 15 4.93 17.38 3.05
N ALA A 16 4.85 18.31 2.09
CA ALA A 16 5.45 18.13 0.77
C ALA A 16 6.98 18.01 0.83
N THR A 17 7.65 18.87 1.62
CA THR A 17 9.10 18.83 1.85
C THR A 17 9.49 17.53 2.56
N PHE A 18 8.76 17.16 3.62
CA PHE A 18 9.00 15.93 4.37
C PHE A 18 8.95 14.70 3.47
N ILE A 19 7.91 14.57 2.67
CA ILE A 19 7.71 13.41 1.77
C ILE A 19 8.78 13.39 0.67
N LYS A 20 9.07 14.52 0.02
CA LYS A 20 9.92 14.57 -1.18
C LYS A 20 11.41 14.63 -0.87
N GLU A 21 11.80 15.30 0.21
CA GLU A 21 13.21 15.62 0.49
C GLU A 21 13.77 14.85 1.69
N LEU A 22 13.01 14.77 2.80
CA LEU A 22 13.53 14.19 4.04
C LEU A 22 13.34 12.67 4.10
N ILE A 23 12.20 12.14 3.69
CA ILE A 23 11.92 10.70 3.76
C ILE A 23 12.96 9.84 3.04
N PRO A 24 13.41 10.16 1.80
CA PRO A 24 14.44 9.35 1.12
C PRO A 24 15.73 9.24 1.94
N GLY A 25 16.17 10.34 2.56
CA GLY A 25 17.34 10.35 3.44
C GLY A 25 17.12 9.54 4.74
N ILE A 26 15.96 9.69 5.35
CA ILE A 26 15.58 8.93 6.55
C ILE A 26 15.58 7.43 6.24
N LEU A 27 14.92 7.02 5.15
CA LEU A 27 14.87 5.62 4.74
C LEU A 27 16.28 5.05 4.50
N HIS A 28 17.13 5.78 3.79
CA HIS A 28 18.52 5.37 3.56
C HIS A 28 19.29 5.19 4.87
N ASN A 29 19.12 6.12 5.82
CA ASN A 29 19.81 6.08 7.11
C ASN A 29 19.31 4.95 8.02
N PHE A 30 18.07 4.49 7.87
CA PHE A 30 17.56 3.32 8.58
C PHE A 30 17.97 2.00 7.91
N ALA A 31 18.01 1.95 6.57
CA ALA A 31 18.39 0.74 5.83
C ALA A 31 19.82 0.29 6.15
N ASN A 32 20.74 1.23 6.27
CA ASN A 32 22.16 0.93 6.50
C ASN A 32 22.44 0.15 7.80
N PRO A 33 22.03 0.63 9.00
CA PRO A 33 22.26 -0.12 10.24
C PRO A 33 21.48 -1.44 10.26
N LEU A 34 20.27 -1.49 9.67
CA LEU A 34 19.48 -2.70 9.60
C LEU A 34 20.18 -3.79 8.77
N ASN A 35 20.68 -3.46 7.59
CA ASN A 35 21.48 -4.36 6.76
C ASN A 35 22.74 -4.82 7.49
N GLY A 36 23.36 -3.92 8.27
CA GLY A 36 24.51 -4.25 9.13
C GLY A 36 24.16 -5.28 10.22
N ILE A 37 23.02 -5.14 10.90
CA ILE A 37 22.53 -6.08 11.91
C ILE A 37 22.27 -7.43 11.26
N MET A 38 21.51 -7.49 10.17
CA MET A 38 21.18 -8.72 9.46
C MET A 38 22.44 -9.47 8.98
N GLY A 39 23.39 -8.74 8.39
CA GLY A 39 24.66 -9.33 7.94
C GLY A 39 25.51 -9.91 9.07
N ARG A 40 25.63 -9.16 10.19
CA ARG A 40 26.37 -9.60 11.37
C ARG A 40 25.71 -10.80 12.06
N THR A 41 24.38 -10.82 12.15
CA THR A 41 23.63 -11.94 12.76
C THR A 41 23.84 -13.23 11.97
N LYS A 42 23.75 -13.19 10.63
CA LYS A 42 24.03 -14.33 9.74
C LYS A 42 25.48 -14.82 9.89
N LEU A 43 26.44 -13.90 9.99
CA LEU A 43 27.84 -14.23 10.19
C LEU A 43 28.09 -14.87 11.56
N LEU A 44 27.45 -14.35 12.62
CA LEU A 44 27.53 -14.88 13.97
C LEU A 44 26.97 -16.30 14.06
N GLN A 45 25.81 -16.53 13.45
CA GLN A 45 25.20 -17.87 13.36
C GLN A 45 26.16 -18.89 12.73
N ARG A 46 26.74 -18.54 11.57
CA ARG A 46 27.70 -19.41 10.89
C ARG A 46 28.95 -19.72 11.75
N ARG A 47 29.52 -18.68 12.37
CA ARG A 47 30.72 -18.86 13.24
C ARG A 47 30.45 -19.76 14.43
N ILE A 48 29.29 -19.62 15.06
CA ILE A 48 28.87 -20.46 16.20
C ILE A 48 28.69 -21.92 15.74
N GLU A 49 28.05 -22.12 14.60
CA GLU A 49 27.88 -23.48 14.05
C GLU A 49 29.24 -24.16 13.71
N GLU A 50 30.14 -23.42 13.06
CA GLU A 50 31.48 -23.90 12.72
C GLU A 50 32.33 -24.20 13.97
N ASN A 51 32.31 -23.30 14.97
CA ASN A 51 33.07 -23.48 16.20
C ASN A 51 32.52 -24.62 17.06
N PHE A 52 31.19 -24.76 17.13
CA PHE A 52 30.62 -25.89 17.87
C PHE A 52 30.84 -27.22 17.18
N LYS A 53 30.90 -27.27 15.86
CA LYS A 53 31.29 -28.46 15.12
C LYS A 53 32.73 -28.85 15.46
N LYS A 54 33.68 -27.92 15.45
CA LYS A 54 35.07 -28.15 15.83
C LYS A 54 35.19 -28.61 17.30
N LEU A 55 34.43 -28.01 18.22
CA LEU A 55 34.39 -28.39 19.62
C LEU A 55 33.98 -29.86 19.81
N LYS A 56 32.94 -30.29 19.07
CA LYS A 56 32.47 -31.68 19.08
C LYS A 56 33.52 -32.68 18.56
N GLU A 57 34.29 -32.26 17.55
CA GLU A 57 35.32 -33.09 16.94
C GLU A 57 36.55 -33.24 17.86
N ILE A 58 36.93 -32.17 18.58
CA ILE A 58 38.19 -32.16 19.37
C ILE A 58 37.94 -32.51 20.84
N TYR A 59 36.80 -32.06 21.42
CA TYR A 59 36.45 -32.19 22.82
C TYR A 59 35.01 -32.65 23.00
N PRO A 60 34.66 -33.90 22.71
CA PRO A 60 33.28 -34.37 22.68
C PRO A 60 32.56 -34.25 24.04
N ASP A 61 33.27 -34.51 25.13
CA ASP A 61 32.69 -34.43 26.48
C ASP A 61 32.31 -32.97 26.86
N ALA A 62 33.23 -32.02 26.64
CA ALA A 62 32.96 -30.61 26.84
C ALA A 62 31.82 -30.09 25.91
N ALA A 63 31.75 -30.60 24.69
CA ALA A 63 30.66 -30.26 23.76
C ALA A 63 29.32 -30.81 24.26
N ALA A 64 29.29 -31.97 24.91
CA ALA A 64 28.08 -32.52 25.49
C ALA A 64 27.59 -31.69 26.68
N GLU A 65 28.50 -31.28 27.58
CA GLU A 65 28.18 -30.39 28.70
C GLU A 65 27.64 -29.02 28.24
N MET A 66 28.17 -28.48 27.15
CA MET A 66 27.78 -27.18 26.60
C MET A 66 26.56 -27.24 25.67
N MET A 67 26.04 -28.43 25.38
CA MET A 67 25.00 -28.62 24.35
C MET A 67 23.75 -27.77 24.58
N GLU A 68 23.25 -27.73 25.81
CA GLU A 68 22.04 -26.99 26.15
C GLU A 68 22.22 -25.49 25.98
N GLU A 69 23.35 -24.96 26.46
CA GLU A 69 23.65 -23.53 26.33
C GLU A 69 23.85 -23.13 24.86
N MET A 70 24.54 -23.96 24.07
CA MET A 70 24.68 -23.72 22.64
C MET A 70 23.35 -23.74 21.88
N GLN A 71 22.38 -24.56 22.31
CA GLN A 71 21.04 -24.56 21.74
C GLN A 71 20.30 -23.26 22.08
N ARG A 72 20.43 -22.75 23.31
CA ARG A 72 19.85 -21.47 23.71
C ARG A 72 20.42 -20.32 22.89
N ILE A 73 21.76 -20.22 22.77
CA ILE A 73 22.42 -19.19 21.96
C ILE A 73 21.96 -19.26 20.49
N LYS A 74 21.86 -20.44 19.92
CA LYS A 74 21.36 -20.61 18.54
C LYS A 74 19.92 -20.13 18.39
N LYS A 75 19.07 -20.41 19.37
CA LYS A 75 17.69 -19.95 19.38
C LYS A 75 17.61 -18.42 19.42
N ASP A 76 18.42 -17.79 20.31
CA ASP A 76 18.41 -16.34 20.45
C ASP A 76 18.91 -15.63 19.16
N ILE A 77 19.97 -16.16 18.55
CA ILE A 77 20.47 -15.62 17.28
C ILE A 77 19.43 -15.76 16.16
N ARG A 78 18.71 -16.90 16.10
CA ARG A 78 17.62 -17.07 15.13
C ARG A 78 16.50 -16.07 15.36
N SER A 79 16.13 -15.85 16.63
CA SER A 79 15.12 -14.84 17.00
C SER A 79 15.52 -13.44 16.51
N VAL A 80 16.74 -13.02 16.79
CA VAL A 80 17.28 -11.71 16.32
C VAL A 80 17.28 -11.63 14.80
N SER A 81 17.63 -12.73 14.11
CA SER A 81 17.58 -12.77 12.63
C SER A 81 16.17 -12.59 12.12
N GLN A 82 15.20 -13.32 12.66
CA GLN A 82 13.79 -13.25 12.27
C GLN A 82 13.18 -11.88 12.54
N GLU A 83 13.46 -11.30 13.71
CA GLU A 83 12.99 -9.95 14.04
C GLU A 83 13.60 -8.89 13.13
N SER A 84 14.87 -9.01 12.78
CA SER A 84 15.54 -8.10 11.83
C SER A 84 14.98 -8.24 10.43
N GLU A 85 14.67 -9.45 9.96
CA GLU A 85 14.04 -9.71 8.67
C GLU A 85 12.60 -9.13 8.65
N SER A 86 11.83 -9.34 9.73
CA SER A 86 10.50 -8.79 9.87
C SER A 86 10.52 -7.25 9.85
N PHE A 87 11.46 -6.63 10.56
CA PHE A 87 11.63 -5.18 10.54
C PHE A 87 12.04 -4.67 9.16
N HIS A 88 12.88 -5.41 8.43
CA HIS A 88 13.26 -5.07 7.07
C HIS A 88 12.07 -5.10 6.10
N ASP A 89 11.16 -6.07 6.25
CA ASP A 89 9.95 -6.15 5.42
C ASP A 89 8.99 -5.00 5.72
N ILE A 90 8.76 -4.68 6.99
CA ILE A 90 8.01 -3.50 7.41
C ILE A 90 8.59 -2.22 6.80
N PHE A 91 9.91 -2.07 6.88
CA PHE A 91 10.63 -0.94 6.30
C PHE A 91 10.44 -0.84 4.79
N LYS A 92 10.51 -1.96 4.06
CA LYS A 92 10.25 -2.01 2.61
C LYS A 92 8.85 -1.54 2.25
N ASP A 93 7.84 -1.95 3.01
CA ASP A 93 6.46 -1.57 2.74
C ASP A 93 6.25 -0.06 2.90
N VAL A 94 6.84 0.55 3.94
CA VAL A 94 6.87 2.02 4.11
C VAL A 94 7.62 2.69 2.97
N ALA A 95 8.82 2.20 2.65
CA ALA A 95 9.68 2.76 1.62
C ALA A 95 9.00 2.72 0.24
N ALA A 96 8.33 1.62 -0.10
CA ALA A 96 7.62 1.45 -1.36
C ALA A 96 6.59 2.58 -1.58
N LYS A 97 5.82 2.93 -0.54
CA LYS A 97 4.86 4.04 -0.62
C LYS A 97 5.54 5.37 -0.92
N PHE A 98 6.60 5.70 -0.20
CA PHE A 98 7.29 6.97 -0.41
C PHE A 98 8.03 7.04 -1.74
N TYR A 99 8.63 5.94 -2.22
CA TYR A 99 9.23 5.88 -3.55
C TYR A 99 8.17 6.02 -4.65
N ALA A 100 6.99 5.41 -4.50
CA ALA A 100 5.89 5.60 -5.42
C ALA A 100 5.48 7.09 -5.51
N LEU A 101 5.39 7.79 -4.38
CA LEU A 101 5.06 9.22 -4.35
C LEU A 101 6.18 10.13 -4.92
N ALA A 102 7.44 9.71 -4.81
CA ALA A 102 8.58 10.45 -5.35
C ALA A 102 8.83 10.17 -6.84
N ALA A 103 8.19 9.15 -7.42
CA ALA A 103 8.35 8.79 -8.83
C ALA A 103 7.94 9.94 -9.74
N LYS A 104 8.79 10.23 -10.74
CA LYS A 104 8.57 11.31 -11.71
C LYS A 104 8.33 10.70 -13.09
N GLY A 105 7.31 11.23 -13.77
CA GLY A 105 6.98 10.80 -15.13
C GLY A 105 6.06 9.58 -15.18
N GLU A 106 6.04 8.94 -16.34
CA GLU A 106 5.23 7.76 -16.62
C GLU A 106 6.12 6.52 -16.69
N ASP A 107 5.71 5.48 -15.98
CA ASP A 107 6.35 4.17 -15.95
C ASP A 107 5.39 3.05 -16.39
N ASN A 108 5.90 1.84 -16.51
CA ASN A 108 5.05 0.66 -16.61
C ASN A 108 4.52 0.33 -15.21
N VAL A 109 3.21 0.42 -15.05
CA VAL A 109 2.53 0.23 -13.75
C VAL A 109 1.69 -1.03 -13.79
N ASN A 110 1.93 -1.93 -12.85
CA ASN A 110 1.07 -3.08 -12.57
C ASN A 110 0.08 -2.71 -11.47
N ILE A 111 -1.20 -2.67 -11.79
CA ILE A 111 -2.24 -2.25 -10.83
C ILE A 111 -2.36 -3.21 -9.65
N SER A 112 -2.25 -4.52 -9.89
CA SER A 112 -2.34 -5.51 -8.80
C SER A 112 -1.19 -5.36 -7.81
N GLN A 113 0.03 -5.13 -8.30
CA GLN A 113 1.19 -4.87 -7.45
C GLN A 113 1.07 -3.55 -6.69
N LEU A 114 0.60 -2.49 -7.36
CA LEU A 114 0.35 -1.20 -6.74
C LEU A 114 -0.66 -1.34 -5.59
N ILE A 115 -1.81 -1.97 -5.84
CA ILE A 115 -2.84 -2.20 -4.82
C ILE A 115 -2.29 -3.04 -3.66
N ASN A 116 -1.51 -4.08 -3.94
CA ASN A 116 -0.88 -4.87 -2.89
C ASN A 116 0.02 -4.01 -1.98
N SER A 117 0.82 -3.12 -2.56
CA SER A 117 1.64 -2.16 -1.79
C SER A 117 0.79 -1.19 -0.97
N GLU A 118 -0.32 -0.68 -1.54
CA GLU A 118 -1.25 0.18 -0.80
C GLU A 118 -1.88 -0.57 0.39
N MET A 119 -2.32 -1.81 0.20
CA MET A 119 -2.92 -2.61 1.27
C MET A 119 -1.94 -2.88 2.42
N ARG A 120 -0.67 -3.19 2.11
CA ARG A 120 0.38 -3.33 3.12
C ARG A 120 0.64 -2.02 3.86
N PHE A 121 0.60 -0.89 3.14
CA PHE A 121 0.73 0.43 3.78
C PHE A 121 -0.44 0.74 4.72
N PHE A 122 -1.67 0.32 4.39
CA PHE A 122 -2.82 0.46 5.30
C PHE A 122 -2.71 -0.37 6.59
N ASP A 123 -1.90 -1.42 6.63
CA ASP A 123 -1.65 -2.21 7.84
C ASP A 123 -0.86 -1.46 8.93
N PHE A 124 -0.33 -0.26 8.62
CA PHE A 124 0.22 0.65 9.64
C PHE A 124 -0.87 1.39 10.43
N ASN A 125 -2.10 1.45 9.94
CA ASN A 125 -3.24 1.93 10.73
C ASN A 125 -3.84 0.73 11.50
N LEU A 126 -3.70 0.76 12.83
CA LEU A 126 -4.07 -0.37 13.69
C LEU A 126 -5.56 -0.69 13.65
N ASP A 127 -6.44 0.33 13.59
CA ASP A 127 -7.89 0.13 13.51
C ASP A 127 -8.27 -0.55 12.19
N LEU A 128 -7.73 -0.06 11.08
CA LEU A 128 -7.97 -0.65 9.76
C LEU A 128 -7.36 -2.05 9.63
N LYS A 129 -6.26 -2.33 10.35
CA LYS A 129 -5.61 -3.64 10.36
C LYS A 129 -6.42 -4.69 11.10
N HIS A 130 -6.90 -4.37 12.31
CA HIS A 130 -7.44 -5.34 13.26
C HIS A 130 -8.97 -5.40 13.26
N ASP A 131 -9.64 -4.29 12.98
CA ASP A 131 -11.09 -4.18 13.13
C ASP A 131 -11.86 -4.46 11.83
N ILE A 132 -11.17 -4.56 10.68
CA ILE A 132 -11.81 -4.80 9.39
C ILE A 132 -11.51 -6.22 8.90
N LYS A 133 -12.56 -6.93 8.50
CA LYS A 133 -12.44 -8.21 7.78
C LYS A 133 -12.10 -7.93 6.32
N LYS A 134 -10.84 -8.16 5.96
CA LYS A 134 -10.33 -7.90 4.61
C LYS A 134 -10.40 -9.15 3.74
N ASN A 135 -10.88 -9.02 2.51
CA ASN A 135 -10.80 -10.03 1.46
C ASN A 135 -10.09 -9.44 0.25
N ILE A 136 -8.85 -9.84 0.02
CA ILE A 136 -7.98 -9.30 -1.03
C ILE A 136 -7.73 -10.40 -2.05
N ARG A 137 -8.14 -10.17 -3.31
CA ARG A 137 -7.93 -11.09 -4.43
C ARG A 137 -7.33 -10.30 -5.59
N LEU A 138 -6.04 -10.44 -5.79
CA LEU A 138 -5.30 -9.71 -6.82
C LEU A 138 -4.88 -10.67 -7.94
N ASP A 139 -5.11 -10.23 -9.16
CA ASP A 139 -4.72 -10.93 -10.37
C ASP A 139 -3.21 -10.78 -10.59
N ASN A 140 -2.47 -11.89 -10.45
CA ASN A 140 -1.02 -11.89 -10.60
C ASN A 140 -0.56 -11.74 -12.06
N ASP A 141 -1.44 -12.03 -13.01
CA ASP A 141 -1.16 -11.99 -14.44
C ASP A 141 -1.66 -10.69 -15.09
N ALA A 142 -2.15 -9.73 -14.27
CA ALA A 142 -2.62 -8.45 -14.76
C ALA A 142 -1.53 -7.72 -15.56
N PRO A 143 -1.84 -7.28 -16.79
CA PRO A 143 -0.87 -6.60 -17.64
C PRO A 143 -0.52 -5.21 -17.10
N ASP A 144 0.71 -4.78 -17.40
CA ASP A 144 1.19 -3.43 -17.13
C ASP A 144 0.58 -2.44 -18.14
N PHE A 145 0.43 -1.19 -17.70
CA PHE A 145 0.12 -0.07 -18.57
C PHE A 145 0.99 1.16 -18.25
N ARG A 146 1.07 2.10 -19.18
CA ARG A 146 1.83 3.33 -18.96
C ARG A 146 1.04 4.33 -18.15
N GLY A 147 1.62 4.78 -17.02
CA GLY A 147 1.00 5.76 -16.15
C GLY A 147 1.95 6.29 -15.08
N SER A 148 1.54 7.34 -14.39
CA SER A 148 2.28 7.88 -13.25
C SER A 148 1.99 7.05 -12.00
N THR A 149 3.01 6.35 -11.50
CA THR A 149 2.91 5.58 -10.24
C THR A 149 2.46 6.46 -9.08
N ALA A 150 2.94 7.72 -9.02
CA ALA A 150 2.56 8.65 -7.96
C ALA A 150 1.07 9.01 -8.02
N GLU A 151 0.54 9.37 -9.20
CA GLU A 151 -0.88 9.71 -9.36
C GLU A 151 -1.78 8.52 -9.02
N LEU A 152 -1.45 7.34 -9.54
CA LEU A 152 -2.23 6.12 -9.32
C LEU A 152 -2.18 5.66 -7.86
N SER A 153 -1.00 5.69 -7.22
CA SER A 153 -0.85 5.39 -5.79
C SER A 153 -1.73 6.30 -4.93
N MET A 154 -1.74 7.61 -5.20
CA MET A 154 -2.58 8.54 -4.45
C MET A 154 -4.07 8.34 -4.72
N ALA A 155 -4.46 8.06 -5.97
CA ALA A 155 -5.85 7.81 -6.32
C ALA A 155 -6.37 6.53 -5.63
N PHE A 156 -5.65 5.41 -5.74
CA PHE A 156 -6.07 4.17 -5.07
C PHE A 156 -6.01 4.27 -3.55
N TRP A 157 -5.00 4.95 -2.99
CA TRP A 157 -4.95 5.23 -1.56
C TRP A 157 -6.23 5.93 -1.07
N ALA A 158 -6.67 6.98 -1.76
CA ALA A 158 -7.86 7.73 -1.36
C ALA A 158 -9.14 6.87 -1.43
N LEU A 159 -9.30 6.08 -2.50
CA LEU A 159 -10.46 5.21 -2.69
C LEU A 159 -10.50 4.06 -1.69
N ILE A 160 -9.35 3.41 -1.44
CA ILE A 160 -9.22 2.32 -0.46
C ILE A 160 -9.51 2.87 0.94
N ARG A 161 -8.91 4.01 1.30
CA ARG A 161 -9.14 4.66 2.60
C ARG A 161 -10.63 4.98 2.80
N PHE A 162 -11.27 5.58 1.82
CA PHE A 162 -12.69 5.86 1.87
C PHE A 162 -13.52 4.59 2.12
N ALA A 163 -13.29 3.53 1.35
CA ALA A 163 -14.01 2.29 1.49
C ALA A 163 -13.75 1.60 2.84
N MET A 164 -12.51 1.60 3.32
CA MET A 164 -12.15 0.99 4.61
C MET A 164 -12.76 1.76 5.79
N LEU A 165 -12.77 3.10 5.77
CA LEU A 165 -13.39 3.89 6.83
C LEU A 165 -14.91 3.68 6.89
N ARG A 166 -15.57 3.50 5.73
CA ARG A 166 -16.98 3.14 5.69
C ARG A 166 -17.24 1.74 6.23
N ALA A 167 -16.40 0.77 5.88
CA ALA A 167 -16.46 -0.58 6.45
C ALA A 167 -16.28 -0.54 7.98
N LEU A 168 -15.30 0.22 8.48
CA LEU A 168 -15.03 0.37 9.92
C LEU A 168 -16.25 0.92 10.69
N GLY A 169 -16.98 1.88 10.10
CA GLY A 169 -18.19 2.44 10.66
C GLY A 169 -19.43 1.52 10.60
N SER A 170 -19.37 0.43 9.86
CA SER A 170 -20.49 -0.51 9.71
C SER A 170 -20.47 -1.62 10.76
N LYS A 171 -21.63 -2.27 10.96
CA LYS A 171 -21.73 -3.42 11.86
C LYS A 171 -20.98 -4.65 11.35
N MET A 172 -20.90 -4.84 10.03
CA MET A 172 -20.28 -6.00 9.39
C MET A 172 -18.77 -5.89 9.34
N LYS A 173 -18.27 -4.66 9.24
CA LYS A 173 -16.82 -4.34 9.14
C LYS A 173 -16.12 -5.13 8.03
N GLU A 174 -16.75 -5.23 6.86
CA GLU A 174 -16.23 -6.00 5.73
C GLU A 174 -15.74 -5.10 4.60
N PHE A 175 -14.55 -5.41 4.12
CA PHE A 175 -13.91 -4.75 2.99
C PHE A 175 -13.36 -5.81 2.04
N SER A 176 -13.55 -5.62 0.75
CA SER A 176 -12.88 -6.44 -0.24
C SER A 176 -12.33 -5.61 -1.38
N ILE A 177 -11.21 -6.06 -1.92
CA ILE A 177 -10.63 -5.53 -3.14
C ILE A 177 -10.24 -6.68 -4.05
N THR A 178 -10.65 -6.59 -5.31
CA THR A 178 -10.38 -7.60 -6.33
C THR A 178 -9.84 -6.93 -7.57
N THR A 179 -8.82 -7.51 -8.18
CA THR A 179 -8.37 -7.13 -9.53
C THR A 179 -8.57 -8.30 -10.47
N GLU A 180 -8.93 -8.00 -11.70
CA GLU A 180 -9.05 -8.96 -12.81
C GLU A 180 -8.72 -8.25 -14.12
N HIS A 181 -8.40 -8.97 -15.16
CA HIS A 181 -8.20 -8.38 -16.48
C HIS A 181 -8.95 -9.15 -17.56
N ASP A 182 -9.32 -8.43 -18.60
CA ASP A 182 -9.80 -8.97 -19.86
C ASP A 182 -8.85 -8.56 -21.00
N ASN A 183 -9.27 -8.69 -22.27
CA ASN A 183 -8.44 -8.32 -23.40
C ASN A 183 -8.17 -6.82 -23.57
N LYS A 184 -8.82 -5.93 -22.78
CA LYS A 184 -8.78 -4.48 -22.95
C LYS A 184 -8.50 -3.73 -21.66
N TYR A 185 -9.01 -4.22 -20.54
CA TYR A 185 -9.03 -3.53 -19.26
C TYR A 185 -8.42 -4.36 -18.15
N VAL A 186 -7.72 -3.68 -17.25
CA VAL A 186 -7.51 -4.17 -15.88
C VAL A 186 -8.59 -3.53 -15.02
N SER A 187 -9.42 -4.36 -14.40
CA SER A 187 -10.57 -3.96 -13.60
C SER A 187 -10.25 -4.10 -12.11
N VAL A 188 -10.60 -3.08 -11.33
CA VAL A 188 -10.47 -3.05 -9.88
C VAL A 188 -11.87 -2.88 -9.27
N PHE A 189 -12.22 -3.75 -8.33
CA PHE A 189 -13.46 -3.68 -7.58
C PHE A 189 -13.13 -3.44 -6.10
N ILE A 190 -13.58 -2.31 -5.58
CA ILE A 190 -13.41 -1.92 -4.17
C ILE A 190 -14.79 -1.96 -3.52
N LYS A 191 -15.05 -2.94 -2.66
CA LYS A 191 -16.33 -3.16 -2.01
C LYS A 191 -16.21 -3.00 -0.50
N ASN A 192 -17.21 -2.37 0.11
CA ASN A 192 -17.26 -2.17 1.55
C ASN A 192 -18.69 -2.33 2.09
N SER A 193 -18.82 -2.72 3.35
CA SER A 193 -20.08 -2.90 4.06
C SER A 193 -20.59 -1.60 4.73
N GLY A 194 -20.26 -0.44 4.18
CA GLY A 194 -20.82 0.84 4.66
C GLY A 194 -22.28 1.01 4.22
N ASP A 195 -22.93 2.05 4.76
CA ASP A 195 -24.28 2.42 4.34
C ASP A 195 -24.33 2.64 2.83
N ALA A 196 -25.48 2.37 2.21
CA ALA A 196 -25.66 2.62 0.78
C ALA A 196 -25.38 4.10 0.44
N LEU A 197 -24.63 4.33 -0.61
CA LEU A 197 -24.46 5.69 -1.13
C LEU A 197 -25.75 6.11 -1.83
N PRO A 198 -26.32 7.29 -1.52
CA PRO A 198 -27.52 7.79 -2.20
C PRO A 198 -27.27 7.89 -3.71
N ALA A 199 -28.20 7.38 -4.52
CA ALA A 199 -28.08 7.43 -5.99
C ALA A 199 -27.83 8.86 -6.51
N ALA A 200 -28.56 9.84 -5.97
CA ALA A 200 -28.34 11.25 -6.31
C ALA A 200 -26.90 11.75 -6.03
N SER A 201 -26.24 11.23 -5.00
CA SER A 201 -24.84 11.57 -4.72
C SER A 201 -23.87 10.93 -5.72
N ILE A 202 -24.18 9.72 -6.17
CA ILE A 202 -23.43 9.02 -7.21
C ILE A 202 -23.59 9.75 -8.54
N ASP A 203 -24.83 10.11 -8.93
CA ASP A 203 -25.11 10.82 -10.18
C ASP A 203 -24.36 12.16 -10.25
N VAL A 204 -24.43 12.97 -9.19
CA VAL A 204 -23.68 14.23 -9.08
C VAL A 204 -22.17 14.02 -9.19
N LEU A 205 -21.65 12.95 -8.59
CA LEU A 205 -20.22 12.63 -8.67
C LEU A 205 -19.82 12.26 -10.12
N MET A 206 -20.62 11.42 -10.80
CA MET A 206 -20.35 11.00 -12.18
C MET A 206 -20.43 12.19 -13.14
N GLU A 207 -21.42 13.06 -13.01
CA GLU A 207 -21.52 14.31 -13.80
C GLU A 207 -20.28 15.20 -13.64
N ARG A 208 -19.73 15.27 -12.44
CA ARG A 208 -18.51 16.06 -12.17
C ARG A 208 -17.25 15.43 -12.76
N ILE A 209 -17.15 14.11 -12.73
CA ILE A 209 -16.06 13.39 -13.38
C ILE A 209 -16.09 13.65 -14.89
N ASP A 210 -17.28 13.59 -15.51
CA ASP A 210 -17.46 13.83 -16.94
C ASP A 210 -17.18 15.28 -17.35
N SER A 211 -17.58 16.25 -16.50
CA SER A 211 -17.31 17.67 -16.73
C SER A 211 -15.90 18.13 -16.31
N GLY A 212 -15.16 17.31 -15.59
CA GLY A 212 -13.85 17.68 -15.02
C GLY A 212 -13.94 18.71 -13.88
N SER A 213 -15.12 18.93 -13.30
CA SER A 213 -15.35 19.93 -12.27
C SER A 213 -14.84 19.47 -10.90
N ARG A 214 -14.15 20.37 -10.18
CA ARG A 214 -13.62 20.14 -8.81
C ARG A 214 -14.50 20.76 -7.71
N GLU A 215 -15.58 21.41 -8.06
CA GLU A 215 -16.46 22.04 -7.08
C GLU A 215 -17.24 20.97 -6.31
N MET A 216 -17.26 21.06 -4.98
CA MET A 216 -18.03 20.16 -4.11
C MET A 216 -19.05 20.97 -3.33
N THR A 217 -20.31 20.65 -3.51
CA THR A 217 -21.39 21.08 -2.59
C THR A 217 -21.73 19.91 -1.69
N ASN A 218 -21.87 20.14 -0.39
CA ASN A 218 -22.26 19.22 0.68
C ASN A 218 -22.63 17.79 0.24
N SER A 219 -21.66 16.89 0.10
CA SER A 219 -21.91 15.51 -0.31
C SER A 219 -21.37 14.53 0.73
N VAL A 220 -22.02 13.37 0.83
CA VAL A 220 -21.58 12.22 1.64
C VAL A 220 -20.22 11.67 1.14
N ILE A 221 -19.84 12.03 -0.08
CA ILE A 221 -18.60 11.62 -0.73
C ILE A 221 -17.57 12.73 -0.54
N ASP A 222 -16.42 12.41 0.01
CA ASP A 222 -15.38 13.39 0.31
C ASP A 222 -14.66 13.88 -0.96
N ARG A 223 -14.00 15.04 -0.83
CA ARG A 223 -13.22 15.65 -1.93
C ARG A 223 -12.08 14.74 -2.40
N GLY A 224 -11.53 13.90 -1.52
CA GLY A 224 -10.46 12.94 -1.86
C GLY A 224 -10.92 11.92 -2.88
N VAL A 225 -12.13 11.40 -2.74
CA VAL A 225 -12.74 10.46 -3.71
C VAL A 225 -12.90 11.11 -5.08
N LEU A 226 -13.49 12.32 -5.13
CA LEU A 226 -13.65 13.06 -6.40
C LEU A 226 -12.29 13.27 -7.10
N ASN A 227 -11.29 13.76 -6.37
CA ASN A 227 -9.95 13.98 -6.94
C ASN A 227 -9.31 12.69 -7.43
N ALA A 228 -9.47 11.59 -6.69
CA ALA A 228 -8.97 10.27 -7.11
C ALA A 228 -9.61 9.80 -8.41
N LEU A 229 -10.93 9.94 -8.53
CA LEU A 229 -11.66 9.56 -9.74
C LEU A 229 -11.32 10.46 -10.93
N LEU A 230 -11.12 11.77 -10.71
CA LEU A 230 -10.63 12.69 -11.74
C LEU A 230 -9.22 12.32 -12.24
N ILE A 231 -8.33 11.88 -11.34
CA ILE A 231 -7.03 11.35 -11.74
C ILE A 231 -7.19 10.11 -12.61
N LEU A 232 -8.02 9.15 -12.20
CA LEU A 232 -8.25 7.92 -12.96
C LEU A 232 -8.91 8.19 -14.32
N ASN A 233 -9.78 9.19 -14.42
CA ASN A 233 -10.41 9.61 -15.67
C ASN A 233 -9.37 10.10 -16.71
N LYS A 234 -8.24 10.68 -16.31
CA LYS A 234 -7.13 11.02 -17.23
C LYS A 234 -6.57 9.80 -17.96
N TYR A 235 -6.66 8.63 -17.36
CA TYR A 235 -6.24 7.35 -17.95
C TYR A 235 -7.35 6.67 -18.75
N ASN A 236 -8.44 7.40 -19.08
CA ASN A 236 -9.64 6.86 -19.74
C ASN A 236 -10.25 5.67 -18.98
N ALA A 237 -10.18 5.68 -17.67
CA ALA A 237 -10.75 4.65 -16.83
C ALA A 237 -12.28 4.67 -16.92
N ARG A 238 -12.89 3.50 -17.07
CA ARG A 238 -14.33 3.32 -16.87
C ARG A 238 -14.61 3.25 -15.39
N ILE A 239 -15.39 4.19 -14.90
CA ILE A 239 -15.72 4.30 -13.48
C ILE A 239 -17.20 4.02 -13.32
N ASN A 240 -17.54 3.17 -12.36
CA ASN A 240 -18.91 2.91 -11.96
C ASN A 240 -19.00 2.78 -10.44
N MET A 241 -20.06 3.29 -9.84
CA MET A 241 -20.35 3.17 -8.40
C MET A 241 -21.78 2.69 -8.23
N PHE A 242 -21.97 1.69 -7.40
CA PHE A 242 -23.28 1.15 -7.12
C PHE A 242 -23.35 0.62 -5.69
N SER A 243 -24.55 0.53 -5.16
CA SER A 243 -24.82 -0.04 -3.85
C SER A 243 -25.89 -1.11 -3.98
N GLU A 244 -25.61 -2.27 -3.39
CA GLU A 244 -26.51 -3.41 -3.32
C GLU A 244 -26.66 -3.83 -1.86
N GLU A 245 -27.88 -3.84 -1.36
CA GLU A 245 -28.19 -4.18 0.04
C GLU A 245 -27.35 -3.36 1.03
N SER A 246 -26.42 -4.00 1.71
CA SER A 246 -25.55 -3.41 2.73
C SER A 246 -24.11 -3.19 2.23
N PHE A 247 -23.89 -3.22 0.91
CA PHE A 247 -22.57 -3.04 0.32
C PHE A 247 -22.56 -1.93 -0.71
N SER A 248 -21.47 -1.14 -0.71
CA SER A 248 -21.15 -0.19 -1.76
C SER A 248 -19.92 -0.66 -2.52
N THR A 249 -19.95 -0.55 -3.84
CA THR A 249 -18.86 -0.98 -4.73
C THR A 249 -18.44 0.15 -5.65
N ILE A 250 -17.13 0.36 -5.75
CA ILE A 250 -16.49 1.20 -6.77
C ILE A 250 -15.82 0.27 -7.75
N SER A 251 -16.19 0.35 -9.03
CA SER A 251 -15.60 -0.42 -10.13
C SER A 251 -14.81 0.51 -11.03
N ILE A 252 -13.56 0.16 -11.33
CA ILE A 252 -12.63 0.96 -12.13
C ILE A 252 -11.98 0.05 -13.17
N GLY A 253 -12.25 0.30 -14.45
CA GLY A 253 -11.61 -0.42 -15.55
C GLY A 253 -10.59 0.49 -16.25
N ILE A 254 -9.29 0.18 -16.13
CA ILE A 254 -8.20 0.96 -16.74
C ILE A 254 -7.78 0.27 -18.05
N PRO A 255 -7.83 0.96 -19.21
CA PRO A 255 -7.40 0.37 -20.48
C PRO A 255 -5.87 0.23 -20.49
N TYR A 256 -5.36 -0.98 -20.74
CA TYR A 256 -3.93 -1.23 -20.84
C TYR A 256 -3.41 -1.29 -22.27
N ARG A 257 -4.30 -1.44 -23.25
CA ARG A 257 -3.97 -1.33 -24.66
C ARG A 257 -4.44 0.02 -25.16
N ASN A 258 -3.50 0.92 -25.44
CA ASN A 258 -3.79 2.13 -26.20
C ASN A 258 -4.13 1.73 -27.65
N GLU A 259 -5.41 1.60 -27.97
CA GLU A 259 -5.85 1.76 -29.35
C GLU A 259 -5.53 3.22 -29.72
N ARG A 260 -4.37 3.46 -30.39
CA ARG A 260 -4.14 4.76 -31.01
C ARG A 260 -5.36 5.03 -31.88
N PRO A 261 -6.08 6.14 -31.70
CA PRO A 261 -7.17 6.48 -32.62
C PRO A 261 -6.58 6.46 -34.03
N LYS A 262 -7.12 5.63 -34.92
CA LYS A 262 -6.77 5.66 -36.32
C LYS A 262 -6.98 7.09 -36.79
N ARG A 263 -5.88 7.83 -37.01
CA ARG A 263 -5.97 9.14 -37.68
C ARG A 263 -6.69 8.91 -39.00
N LYS A 264 -7.93 9.42 -39.11
CA LYS A 264 -8.62 9.58 -40.36
C LYS A 264 -8.02 10.73 -41.16
#